data_ac4d71bc4274e99287374c4d14d6512e
#
_entry.id   ac4d71bc4274e99287374c4d14d6512e
#
_cell.length_a   1.000
_cell.length_b   1.000
_cell.length_c   1.000
_cell.angle_alpha   90.00
_cell.angle_beta   90.00
_cell.angle_gamma   90.00
#
_symmetry.space_group_name_H-M   'P 1'
#
loop_
_entity.id
_entity.type
_entity.pdbx_description
1 polymer ?
#
loop_
_entity_poly.entity_id
_entity_poly.type
_entity_poly.pdbx_seq_one_letter_code
_entity_poly.pdbx_strand_id
1 'polypeptide(L)'
;MWLGAYGPDIGSLTLMTWCMRDREMFLDLLQELGGSRMHYNYPRVGGVKRDMPVGFADRLIAKVKLFEHRIDEYEMMLDESTIWLVRLQGVGYAKAEEMVNAGVSGPNIRAAGVNYDVRWAHPYSVYDQVDWEPAVEKPTSVKGADCYDRYRVRMEEMRQSCRMMLDDIEKIPGGKNTNYANGDEMIL
;
A
#
# COMPACT_ATOMS: atom_id res chain seq x y z
N MET A 1 5.29 5.42 -3.85
CA MET A 1 5.74 6.82 -3.53
C MET A 1 6.77 6.87 -2.42
N TRP A 2 6.48 6.35 -1.21
CA TRP A 2 7.42 6.39 -0.09
C TRP A 2 8.81 5.87 -0.47
N LEU A 3 8.92 4.66 -1.00
CA LEU A 3 10.20 4.04 -1.36
C LEU A 3 10.97 4.85 -2.41
N GLY A 4 10.26 5.36 -3.42
CA GLY A 4 10.85 6.19 -4.48
C GLY A 4 11.34 7.55 -3.99
N ALA A 5 10.66 8.16 -3.01
CA ALA A 5 11.12 9.42 -2.41
C ALA A 5 12.28 9.20 -1.42
N TYR A 6 12.27 8.08 -0.72
CA TYR A 6 13.29 7.72 0.25
C TYR A 6 14.62 7.30 -0.40
N GLY A 7 14.55 6.70 -1.60
CA GLY A 7 15.72 6.23 -2.34
C GLY A 7 16.81 7.27 -2.53
N PRO A 8 16.52 8.45 -3.08
CA PRO A 8 17.51 9.52 -3.27
C PRO A 8 18.18 9.98 -1.98
N ASP A 9 17.44 10.07 -0.87
CA ASP A 9 17.98 10.46 0.43
C ASP A 9 19.01 9.46 0.95
N ILE A 10 18.85 8.19 0.60
CA ILE A 10 19.80 7.11 0.92
C ILE A 10 20.90 6.95 -0.15
N GLY A 11 20.75 7.59 -1.31
CA GLY A 11 21.74 7.55 -2.40
C GLY A 11 21.39 6.62 -3.55
N SER A 12 20.11 6.18 -3.67
CA SER A 12 19.61 5.33 -4.76
C SER A 12 18.63 6.09 -5.66
N LEU A 13 19.15 6.82 -6.65
CA LEU A 13 18.31 7.55 -7.61
C LEU A 13 17.53 6.60 -8.55
N THR A 14 18.13 5.48 -8.92
CA THR A 14 17.49 4.45 -9.76
C THR A 14 16.18 3.96 -9.16
N LEU A 15 16.14 3.80 -7.83
CA LEU A 15 14.94 3.40 -7.10
C LEU A 15 13.79 4.37 -7.32
N MET A 16 14.06 5.67 -7.31
CA MET A 16 13.05 6.70 -7.57
C MET A 16 12.43 6.54 -8.97
N THR A 17 13.26 6.36 -9.99
CA THR A 17 12.77 6.23 -11.37
C THR A 17 11.94 4.96 -11.57
N TRP A 18 12.34 3.85 -10.96
CA TRP A 18 11.59 2.59 -11.00
C TRP A 18 10.25 2.71 -10.29
N CYS A 19 10.23 3.26 -9.08
CA CYS A 19 9.00 3.46 -8.33
C CYS A 19 8.02 4.41 -9.05
N MET A 20 8.53 5.46 -9.72
CA MET A 20 7.69 6.35 -10.51
C MET A 20 7.10 5.65 -11.73
N ARG A 21 7.89 4.84 -12.45
CA ARG A 21 7.41 4.00 -13.55
C ARG A 21 6.23 3.13 -13.12
N ASP A 22 6.38 2.43 -11.99
CA ASP A 22 5.36 1.49 -11.54
C ASP A 22 4.14 2.19 -10.92
N ARG A 23 4.35 3.38 -10.33
CA ARG A 23 3.25 4.26 -9.91
C ARG A 23 2.35 4.67 -11.09
N GLU A 24 2.92 4.93 -12.26
CA GLU A 24 2.14 5.30 -13.45
C GLU A 24 1.10 4.25 -13.83
N MET A 25 1.40 2.96 -13.65
CA MET A 25 0.43 1.89 -13.92
C MET A 25 -0.86 2.02 -13.09
N PHE A 26 -0.73 2.41 -11.82
CA PHE A 26 -1.88 2.62 -10.94
C PHE A 26 -2.58 3.95 -11.22
N LEU A 27 -1.84 4.99 -11.61
CA LEU A 27 -2.43 6.26 -12.01
C LEU A 27 -3.30 6.13 -13.27
N ASP A 28 -2.90 5.28 -14.21
CA ASP A 28 -3.71 4.98 -15.40
C ASP A 28 -5.05 4.33 -15.00
N LEU A 29 -5.03 3.35 -14.06
CA LEU A 29 -6.24 2.73 -13.55
C LEU A 29 -7.14 3.74 -12.81
N LEU A 30 -6.55 4.59 -11.99
CA LEU A 30 -7.30 5.63 -11.27
C LEU A 30 -7.88 6.67 -12.22
N GLN A 31 -7.15 7.02 -13.29
CA GLN A 31 -7.67 7.88 -14.36
C GLN A 31 -8.83 7.24 -15.10
N GLU A 32 -8.74 5.96 -15.37
CA GLU A 32 -9.81 5.21 -16.02
C GLU A 32 -11.10 5.21 -15.19
N LEU A 33 -10.99 5.06 -13.86
CA LEU A 33 -12.13 5.11 -12.95
C LEU A 33 -12.63 6.54 -12.70
N GLY A 34 -11.74 7.44 -12.29
CA GLY A 34 -12.07 8.76 -11.80
C GLY A 34 -12.04 9.87 -12.84
N GLY A 35 -11.35 9.64 -13.99
CA GLY A 35 -11.14 10.63 -15.05
C GLY A 35 -9.97 11.59 -14.78
N SER A 36 -9.27 11.44 -13.65
CA SER A 36 -8.09 12.25 -13.31
C SER A 36 -7.00 11.37 -12.71
N ARG A 37 -5.75 11.69 -13.05
CA ARG A 37 -4.56 10.98 -12.56
C ARG A 37 -4.16 11.40 -11.14
N MET A 38 -4.49 12.61 -10.72
CA MET A 38 -4.01 13.21 -9.48
C MET A 38 -5.12 13.53 -8.50
N HIS A 39 -6.24 14.03 -8.99
CA HIS A 39 -7.39 14.40 -8.19
C HIS A 39 -8.51 13.38 -8.38
N TYR A 40 -8.45 12.31 -7.59
CA TYR A 40 -9.44 11.24 -7.65
C TYR A 40 -10.79 11.78 -7.15
N ASN A 41 -11.78 11.70 -7.98
CA ASN A 41 -13.15 12.10 -7.65
C ASN A 41 -14.09 10.95 -8.05
N TYR A 42 -13.81 9.76 -7.51
CA TYR A 42 -14.59 8.56 -7.80
C TYR A 42 -15.67 8.31 -6.73
N PRO A 43 -15.33 8.22 -5.41
CA PRO A 43 -16.36 8.20 -4.38
C PRO A 43 -17.08 9.55 -4.29
N ARG A 44 -18.42 9.51 -4.18
CA ARG A 44 -19.30 10.68 -4.07
C ARG A 44 -20.38 10.43 -3.03
N VAL A 45 -21.04 11.47 -2.59
CA VAL A 45 -22.21 11.34 -1.73
C VAL A 45 -23.25 10.49 -2.47
N GLY A 46 -23.68 9.40 -1.84
CA GLY A 46 -24.62 8.43 -2.42
C GLY A 46 -24.00 7.28 -3.22
N GLY A 47 -22.66 7.21 -3.35
CA GLY A 47 -22.01 6.08 -4.01
C GLY A 47 -20.72 6.43 -4.76
N VAL A 48 -20.64 6.05 -6.02
CA VAL A 48 -19.47 6.29 -6.89
C VAL A 48 -19.87 7.02 -8.17
N LYS A 49 -18.93 7.70 -8.80
CA LYS A 49 -19.15 8.54 -9.98
C LYS A 49 -19.75 7.79 -11.17
N ARG A 50 -19.34 6.55 -11.37
CA ARG A 50 -19.78 5.68 -12.47
C ARG A 50 -19.43 4.23 -12.16
N ASP A 51 -20.05 3.34 -12.87
CA ASP A 51 -19.72 1.93 -12.83
C ASP A 51 -18.32 1.63 -13.35
N MET A 52 -17.80 0.47 -12.98
CA MET A 52 -16.49 0.01 -13.40
C MET A 52 -16.49 -0.22 -14.93
N PRO A 53 -15.50 0.32 -15.67
CA PRO A 53 -15.41 0.12 -17.11
C PRO A 53 -15.24 -1.35 -17.48
N VAL A 54 -15.77 -1.74 -18.63
CA VAL A 54 -15.67 -3.10 -19.15
C VAL A 54 -14.19 -3.53 -19.25
N GLY A 55 -13.88 -4.72 -18.73
CA GLY A 55 -12.51 -5.27 -18.71
C GLY A 55 -11.55 -4.57 -17.75
N PHE A 56 -12.04 -3.71 -16.86
CA PHE A 56 -11.21 -3.04 -15.85
C PHE A 56 -10.61 -4.05 -14.88
N ALA A 57 -11.37 -5.04 -14.43
CA ALA A 57 -10.90 -6.09 -13.52
C ALA A 57 -9.68 -6.84 -14.10
N ASP A 58 -9.76 -7.25 -15.37
CA ASP A 58 -8.66 -7.95 -16.03
C ASP A 58 -7.39 -7.09 -16.10
N ARG A 59 -7.55 -5.79 -16.41
CA ARG A 59 -6.43 -4.85 -16.45
C ARG A 59 -5.83 -4.61 -15.08
N LEU A 60 -6.65 -4.51 -14.03
CA LEU A 60 -6.19 -4.40 -12.64
C LEU A 60 -5.40 -5.63 -12.24
N ILE A 61 -5.95 -6.83 -12.45
CA ILE A 61 -5.29 -8.10 -12.12
C ILE A 61 -3.93 -8.20 -12.81
N ALA A 62 -3.87 -7.90 -14.10
CA ALA A 62 -2.61 -7.94 -14.85
C ALA A 62 -1.56 -6.97 -14.28
N LYS A 63 -1.97 -5.72 -13.95
CA LYS A 63 -1.06 -4.71 -13.39
C LYS A 63 -0.64 -5.04 -11.96
N VAL A 64 -1.52 -5.58 -11.13
CA VAL A 64 -1.20 -5.98 -9.75
C VAL A 64 -0.22 -7.15 -9.74
N LYS A 65 -0.42 -8.18 -10.55
CA LYS A 65 0.53 -9.31 -10.69
C LYS A 65 1.89 -8.86 -11.19
N LEU A 66 1.94 -7.94 -12.15
CA LEU A 66 3.20 -7.34 -12.58
C LEU A 66 3.87 -6.56 -11.45
N PHE A 67 3.10 -5.81 -10.68
CA PHE A 67 3.64 -5.02 -9.57
C PHE A 67 4.16 -5.91 -8.43
N GLU A 68 3.51 -7.02 -8.14
CA GLU A 68 3.99 -8.00 -7.17
C GLU A 68 5.40 -8.51 -7.52
N HIS A 69 5.63 -8.84 -8.78
CA HIS A 69 6.98 -9.17 -9.27
C HIS A 69 7.97 -7.99 -9.15
N ARG A 70 7.51 -6.75 -9.36
CA ARG A 70 8.35 -5.55 -9.19
C ARG A 70 8.78 -5.31 -7.74
N ILE A 71 7.99 -5.72 -6.77
CA ILE A 71 8.37 -5.64 -5.36
C ILE A 71 9.61 -6.52 -5.10
N ASP A 72 9.67 -7.71 -5.68
CA ASP A 72 10.83 -8.58 -5.55
C ASP A 72 12.08 -7.99 -6.23
N GLU A 73 11.92 -7.34 -7.39
CA GLU A 73 13.02 -6.61 -8.05
C GLU A 73 13.56 -5.47 -7.15
N TYR A 74 12.67 -4.73 -6.45
CA TYR A 74 13.10 -3.69 -5.52
C TYR A 74 13.88 -4.27 -4.35
N GLU A 75 13.39 -5.33 -3.72
CA GLU A 75 14.09 -5.98 -2.62
C GLU A 75 15.47 -6.49 -3.05
N MET A 76 15.54 -7.22 -4.15
CA MET A 76 16.80 -7.72 -4.67
C MET A 76 17.82 -6.59 -4.88
N MET A 77 17.41 -5.50 -5.53
CA MET A 77 18.30 -4.35 -5.76
C MET A 77 18.74 -3.67 -4.47
N LEU A 78 17.87 -3.57 -3.46
CA LEU A 78 18.15 -2.84 -2.22
C LEU A 78 18.91 -3.71 -1.22
N ASP A 79 18.56 -4.96 -1.06
CA ASP A 79 19.18 -5.88 -0.11
C ASP A 79 20.59 -6.30 -0.55
N GLU A 80 20.91 -6.20 -1.84
CA GLU A 80 22.28 -6.35 -2.35
C GLU A 80 23.10 -5.06 -2.25
N SER A 81 22.48 -3.93 -1.97
CA SER A 81 23.17 -2.64 -1.89
C SER A 81 23.82 -2.42 -0.54
N THR A 82 25.14 -2.46 -0.49
CA THR A 82 25.92 -2.15 0.73
C THR A 82 25.60 -0.76 1.29
N ILE A 83 25.38 0.24 0.43
CA ILE A 83 25.04 1.62 0.86
C ILE A 83 23.68 1.62 1.59
N TRP A 84 22.70 0.90 1.06
CA TRP A 84 21.39 0.77 1.66
C TRP A 84 21.47 0.12 3.04
N LEU A 85 22.12 -1.02 3.12
CA LEU A 85 22.24 -1.78 4.37
C LEU A 85 22.99 -1.00 5.45
N VAL A 86 24.15 -0.41 5.14
CA VAL A 86 24.95 0.35 6.13
C VAL A 86 24.21 1.60 6.64
N ARG A 87 23.37 2.21 5.83
CA ARG A 87 22.61 3.41 6.22
C ARG A 87 21.33 3.11 6.98
N LEU A 88 20.80 1.90 6.91
CA LEU A 88 19.55 1.52 7.56
C LEU A 88 19.73 0.57 8.74
N GLN A 89 20.64 -0.39 8.63
CA GLN A 89 20.88 -1.34 9.71
C GLN A 89 21.63 -0.67 10.87
N GLY A 90 21.11 -0.90 12.06
CA GLY A 90 21.70 -0.33 13.26
C GLY A 90 21.44 1.17 13.48
N VAL A 91 20.57 1.77 12.69
CA VAL A 91 20.27 3.21 12.74
C VAL A 91 18.84 3.43 13.20
N GLY A 92 18.63 4.39 14.09
CA GLY A 92 17.30 4.82 14.52
C GLY A 92 16.55 3.76 15.31
N TYR A 93 17.20 3.09 16.23
CA TYR A 93 16.57 2.13 17.13
C TYR A 93 15.46 2.76 17.96
N ALA A 94 14.34 2.03 18.09
CA ALA A 94 13.29 2.35 19.03
C ALA A 94 12.65 1.06 19.54
N LYS A 95 12.43 0.97 20.84
CA LYS A 95 11.77 -0.16 21.48
C LYS A 95 10.25 -0.06 21.34
N ALA A 96 9.57 -1.20 21.31
CA ALA A 96 8.12 -1.25 21.25
C ALA A 96 7.45 -0.41 22.36
N GLU A 97 7.94 -0.54 23.60
CA GLU A 97 7.41 0.20 24.75
C GLU A 97 7.54 1.72 24.59
N GLU A 98 8.70 2.19 24.11
CA GLU A 98 8.95 3.60 23.86
C GLU A 98 8.03 4.15 22.78
N MET A 99 7.80 3.37 21.71
CA MET A 99 6.90 3.73 20.61
C MET A 99 5.43 3.78 21.08
N VAL A 100 4.98 2.80 21.88
CA VAL A 100 3.63 2.80 22.44
C VAL A 100 3.41 4.01 23.33
N ASN A 101 4.35 4.31 24.24
CA ASN A 101 4.27 5.46 25.13
C ASN A 101 4.28 6.80 24.39
N ALA A 102 4.96 6.87 23.24
CA ALA A 102 4.96 8.04 22.37
C ALA A 102 3.75 8.13 21.42
N GLY A 103 2.81 7.16 21.48
CA GLY A 103 1.63 7.14 20.60
C GLY A 103 1.95 6.85 19.13
N VAL A 104 3.06 6.18 18.85
CA VAL A 104 3.43 5.77 17.49
C VAL A 104 2.50 4.68 17.00
N SER A 105 2.07 4.76 15.74
CA SER A 105 1.19 3.79 15.10
C SER A 105 1.69 3.39 13.70
N GLY A 106 0.94 2.52 13.04
CA GLY A 106 1.21 2.11 11.66
C GLY A 106 2.45 1.23 11.50
N PRO A 107 3.13 1.28 10.34
CA PRO A 107 4.24 0.39 10.05
C PRO A 107 5.43 0.54 11.01
N ASN A 108 5.59 1.70 11.63
CA ASN A 108 6.70 1.91 12.56
C ASN A 108 6.57 1.04 13.82
N ILE A 109 5.37 0.97 14.40
CA ILE A 109 5.14 0.15 15.59
C ILE A 109 5.11 -1.35 15.25
N ARG A 110 4.61 -1.70 14.06
CA ARG A 110 4.62 -3.09 13.58
C ARG A 110 6.03 -3.61 13.30
N ALA A 111 6.95 -2.74 12.91
CA ALA A 111 8.38 -3.07 12.81
C ALA A 111 9.00 -3.43 14.17
N ALA A 112 8.45 -2.92 15.26
CA ALA A 112 8.88 -3.26 16.63
C ALA A 112 8.20 -4.54 17.18
N GLY A 113 7.45 -5.26 16.36
CA GLY A 113 6.80 -6.53 16.74
C GLY A 113 5.44 -6.37 17.38
N VAL A 114 4.88 -5.17 17.42
CA VAL A 114 3.53 -4.94 17.97
C VAL A 114 2.50 -5.17 16.89
N ASN A 115 1.64 -6.17 17.08
CA ASN A 115 0.55 -6.45 16.15
C ASN A 115 -0.62 -5.49 16.37
N TYR A 116 -0.49 -4.28 15.83
CA TYR A 116 -1.54 -3.28 15.87
C TYR A 116 -1.71 -2.60 14.51
N ASP A 117 -2.89 -2.76 13.95
CA ASP A 117 -3.38 -2.02 12.79
C ASP A 117 -4.84 -1.63 13.05
N VAL A 118 -5.18 -0.37 12.86
CA VAL A 118 -6.53 0.13 13.13
C VAL A 118 -7.58 -0.53 12.23
N ARG A 119 -7.22 -0.89 11.02
CA ARG A 119 -8.11 -1.59 10.08
C ARG A 119 -8.47 -3.00 10.56
N TRP A 120 -7.58 -3.64 11.33
CA TRP A 120 -7.76 -4.96 11.90
C TRP A 120 -8.35 -4.91 13.31
N ALA A 121 -7.87 -3.98 14.17
CA ALA A 121 -8.31 -3.86 15.55
C ALA A 121 -9.69 -3.20 15.68
N HIS A 122 -10.01 -2.24 14.80
CA HIS A 122 -11.27 -1.51 14.75
C HIS A 122 -11.72 -1.38 13.29
N PRO A 123 -12.20 -2.49 12.68
CA PRO A 123 -12.54 -2.52 11.27
C PRO A 123 -13.54 -1.43 10.88
N TYR A 124 -13.31 -0.84 9.72
CA TYR A 124 -14.21 0.13 9.10
C TYR A 124 -14.35 -0.18 7.61
N SER A 125 -15.38 0.37 6.96
CA SER A 125 -15.71 0.09 5.57
C SER A 125 -15.90 -1.41 5.34
N VAL A 126 -15.07 -2.04 4.52
CA VAL A 126 -15.14 -3.48 4.16
C VAL A 126 -13.98 -4.31 4.73
N TYR A 127 -13.15 -3.74 5.61
CA TYR A 127 -11.98 -4.43 6.13
C TYR A 127 -12.30 -5.65 7.01
N ASP A 128 -13.50 -5.74 7.54
CA ASP A 128 -14.02 -6.92 8.25
C ASP A 128 -14.43 -8.08 7.32
N GLN A 129 -14.53 -7.80 6.01
CA GLN A 129 -14.92 -8.77 4.98
C GLN A 129 -13.74 -9.25 4.14
N VAL A 130 -12.59 -8.62 4.30
CA VAL A 130 -11.36 -8.93 3.58
C VAL A 130 -10.52 -9.88 4.40
N ASP A 131 -10.02 -10.94 3.78
CA ASP A 131 -9.11 -11.90 4.42
C ASP A 131 -7.68 -11.37 4.34
N TRP A 132 -7.20 -10.80 5.43
CA TRP A 132 -5.86 -10.24 5.52
C TRP A 132 -5.35 -10.20 6.95
N GLU A 133 -4.04 -10.14 7.12
CA GLU A 133 -3.39 -9.96 8.41
C GLU A 133 -2.41 -8.77 8.36
N PRO A 134 -2.26 -8.02 9.47
CA PRO A 134 -1.26 -6.95 9.53
C PRO A 134 0.15 -7.48 9.30
N ALA A 135 0.93 -6.80 8.47
CA ALA A 135 2.35 -7.09 8.34
C ALA A 135 3.09 -6.67 9.60
N VAL A 136 3.63 -7.64 10.33
CA VAL A 136 4.38 -7.44 11.57
C VAL A 136 5.74 -8.11 11.44
N GLU A 137 6.79 -7.36 11.70
CA GLU A 137 8.15 -7.88 11.73
C GLU A 137 8.66 -8.02 13.16
N LYS A 138 9.60 -8.92 13.35
CA LYS A 138 10.35 -9.00 14.61
C LYS A 138 11.61 -8.15 14.45
N PRO A 139 11.92 -7.27 15.42
CA PRO A 139 13.14 -6.50 15.39
C PRO A 139 14.36 -7.40 15.20
N THR A 140 15.26 -7.03 14.32
CA THR A 140 16.51 -7.76 14.09
C THR A 140 17.48 -7.61 15.25
N SER A 141 17.30 -6.58 16.10
CA SER A 141 18.15 -6.28 17.24
C SER A 141 17.39 -6.27 18.56
N VAL A 142 18.05 -6.71 19.62
CA VAL A 142 17.57 -6.58 21.00
C VAL A 142 17.46 -5.12 21.47
N LYS A 143 18.06 -4.18 20.75
CA LYS A 143 17.95 -2.74 21.03
C LYS A 143 16.63 -2.14 20.57
N GLY A 144 15.86 -2.85 19.76
CA GLY A 144 14.59 -2.43 19.18
C GLY A 144 14.61 -2.45 17.66
N ALA A 145 13.53 -2.00 17.05
CA ALA A 145 13.41 -1.89 15.60
C ALA A 145 14.26 -0.74 15.05
N ASP A 146 14.99 -1.02 13.99
CA ASP A 146 15.81 -0.03 13.28
C ASP A 146 15.14 0.45 11.97
N CYS A 147 15.86 1.25 11.17
CA CYS A 147 15.33 1.73 9.90
C CYS A 147 15.14 0.61 8.87
N TYR A 148 15.95 -0.44 8.92
CA TYR A 148 15.82 -1.58 8.02
C TYR A 148 14.60 -2.43 8.35
N ASP A 149 14.30 -2.67 9.63
CA ASP A 149 13.07 -3.36 10.06
C ASP A 149 11.82 -2.59 9.58
N ARG A 150 11.83 -1.26 9.67
CA ARG A 150 10.73 -0.41 9.16
C ARG A 150 10.59 -0.45 7.64
N TYR A 151 11.69 -0.64 6.91
CA TYR A 151 11.65 -0.88 5.47
C TYR A 151 11.01 -2.22 5.16
N ARG A 152 11.43 -3.30 5.82
CA ARG A 152 10.89 -4.66 5.58
C ARG A 152 9.37 -4.74 5.80
N VAL A 153 8.86 -4.18 6.89
CA VAL A 153 7.40 -4.10 7.13
C VAL A 153 6.67 -3.48 5.95
N ARG A 154 7.19 -2.37 5.40
CA ARG A 154 6.54 -1.68 4.28
C ARG A 154 6.60 -2.46 2.98
N MET A 155 7.63 -3.26 2.76
CA MET A 155 7.70 -4.17 1.62
C MET A 155 6.62 -5.26 1.73
N GLU A 156 6.47 -5.86 2.91
CA GLU A 156 5.41 -6.84 3.14
C GLU A 156 4.00 -6.22 3.07
N GLU A 157 3.81 -4.99 3.54
CA GLU A 157 2.53 -4.27 3.37
C GLU A 157 2.16 -4.05 1.91
N MET A 158 3.14 -3.81 1.03
CA MET A 158 2.87 -3.73 -0.41
C MET A 158 2.40 -5.08 -0.98
N ARG A 159 3.00 -6.19 -0.55
CA ARG A 159 2.57 -7.54 -0.94
C ARG A 159 1.16 -7.85 -0.43
N GLN A 160 0.88 -7.54 0.83
CA GLN A 160 -0.46 -7.70 1.39
C GLN A 160 -1.50 -6.88 0.62
N SER A 161 -1.17 -5.64 0.27
CA SER A 161 -2.06 -4.80 -0.54
C SER A 161 -2.34 -5.40 -1.92
N CYS A 162 -1.35 -6.03 -2.55
CA CYS A 162 -1.55 -6.74 -3.82
C CYS A 162 -2.51 -7.92 -3.65
N ARG A 163 -2.31 -8.75 -2.62
CA ARG A 163 -3.19 -9.89 -2.31
C ARG A 163 -4.63 -9.43 -2.06
N MET A 164 -4.81 -8.42 -1.20
CA MET A 164 -6.14 -7.85 -0.94
C MET A 164 -6.82 -7.35 -2.22
N MET A 165 -6.11 -6.64 -3.09
CA MET A 165 -6.67 -6.17 -4.36
C MET A 165 -7.09 -7.32 -5.29
N LEU A 166 -6.32 -8.42 -5.33
CA LEU A 166 -6.64 -9.59 -6.15
C LEU A 166 -7.86 -10.34 -5.60
N ASP A 167 -7.95 -10.50 -4.29
CA ASP A 167 -9.07 -11.19 -3.65
C ASP A 167 -10.37 -10.37 -3.70
N ASP A 168 -10.26 -9.05 -3.53
CA ASP A 168 -11.44 -8.20 -3.48
C ASP A 168 -12.04 -7.93 -4.86
N ILE A 169 -11.22 -7.89 -5.92
CA ILE A 169 -11.73 -7.66 -7.28
C ILE A 169 -12.70 -8.73 -7.72
N GLU A 170 -12.55 -9.96 -7.24
CA GLU A 170 -13.44 -11.07 -7.52
C GLU A 170 -14.76 -11.00 -6.74
N LYS A 171 -14.75 -10.28 -5.61
CA LYS A 171 -15.90 -10.13 -4.71
C LYS A 171 -16.77 -8.90 -5.02
N ILE A 172 -16.34 -8.04 -5.94
CA ILE A 172 -17.09 -6.84 -6.29
C ILE A 172 -18.46 -7.25 -6.86
N PRO A 173 -19.57 -6.82 -6.23
CA PRO A 173 -20.91 -7.18 -6.71
C PRO A 173 -21.12 -6.63 -8.10
N GLY A 174 -21.48 -7.51 -9.04
CA GLY A 174 -21.95 -7.12 -10.36
C GLY A 174 -23.32 -6.45 -10.26
N GLY A 175 -23.53 -5.39 -11.00
CA GLY A 175 -24.83 -4.71 -11.03
C GLY A 175 -24.73 -3.27 -11.50
N LYS A 176 -25.86 -2.69 -11.83
CA LYS A 176 -25.92 -1.25 -12.11
C LYS A 176 -25.78 -0.51 -10.79
N ASN A 177 -24.89 0.46 -10.77
CA ASN A 177 -24.83 1.40 -9.65
C ASN A 177 -26.15 2.18 -9.61
N THR A 178 -27.04 1.78 -8.72
CA THR A 178 -28.41 2.30 -8.66
C THR A 178 -28.48 3.78 -8.26
N ASN A 179 -27.42 4.29 -7.65
CA ASN A 179 -27.37 5.68 -7.17
C ASN A 179 -27.07 6.70 -8.29
N TYR A 180 -26.62 6.22 -9.46
CA TYR A 180 -26.30 7.06 -10.62
C TYR A 180 -26.75 6.46 -11.95
N ALA A 181 -27.63 5.45 -11.92
CA ALA A 181 -28.23 4.89 -13.11
C ALA A 181 -29.10 5.97 -13.76
N ASN A 182 -28.65 6.57 -14.80
CA ASN A 182 -29.34 7.47 -15.73
C ASN A 182 -28.90 8.93 -15.75
N GLY A 183 -27.83 9.33 -15.08
CA GLY A 183 -27.42 10.75 -15.08
C GLY A 183 -28.37 11.66 -14.28
N ASP A 184 -29.30 11.07 -13.55
CA ASP A 184 -30.32 11.78 -12.82
C ASP A 184 -29.89 12.03 -11.38
N GLU A 185 -29.94 13.28 -11.05
CA GLU A 185 -29.96 13.98 -9.75
C GLU A 185 -29.45 13.23 -8.52
N MET A 186 -28.38 13.80 -7.98
CA MET A 186 -27.98 13.61 -6.60
C MET A 186 -29.18 13.85 -5.69
N ILE A 187 -29.77 12.81 -5.12
CA ILE A 187 -30.68 12.97 -3.98
C ILE A 187 -29.78 13.33 -2.79
N LEU A 188 -29.83 14.59 -2.41
CA LEU A 188 -29.22 15.12 -1.18
C LEU A 188 -29.94 14.57 0.04
#